data_201f893f120426a07bc4535029d83785
#
_entry.id   201f893f120426a07bc4535029d83785
#
_cell.length_a   1.000
_cell.length_b   1.000
_cell.length_c   1.000
_cell.angle_alpha   90.00
_cell.angle_beta   90.00
_cell.angle_gamma   90.00
#
_symmetry.space_group_name_H-M   'P 1'
#
loop_
_entity.id
_entity.type
_entity.pdbx_description
1 polymer ?
#
loop_
_entity_poly.entity_id
_entity_poly.type
_entity_poly.pdbx_seq_one_letter_code
_entity_poly.pdbx_strand_id
1 'polypeptide(L)'
;MQKLRRRRCKICREWFHPKYSNIWWCCPEHGAELAIRRINKEKEKVLAKRKKEQREKEIKAKDKLKARKLAVKPLSYFTKQAQTAFNAFIRERDKDEPCISCGRFHEGQYHAGHYRTTGANPELRFDEDNCHKQCAPCNNHLSGNIENYTPRLIEKIGQERFDRLMGSHELPKWKREDYERVRDHYRKKLKELKDVH
;
A
#
# COMPACT_ATOMS: atom_id res chain seq x y z
N MET A 1 -66.87 7.35 26.31
CA MET A 1 -65.46 6.98 26.09
C MET A 1 -65.30 6.55 24.63
N GLN A 2 -64.47 7.22 23.82
CA GLN A 2 -64.21 6.82 22.45
C GLN A 2 -63.50 5.48 22.44
N LYS A 3 -64.07 4.48 21.77
CA LYS A 3 -63.43 3.16 21.59
C LYS A 3 -62.19 3.32 20.72
N LEU A 4 -61.00 2.94 21.22
CA LEU A 4 -59.78 2.93 20.45
C LEU A 4 -59.89 1.99 19.22
N ARG A 5 -59.29 2.39 18.08
CA ARG A 5 -59.32 1.57 16.88
C ARG A 5 -58.58 0.25 17.13
N ARG A 6 -59.16 -0.84 16.62
CA ARG A 6 -58.48 -2.16 16.66
C ARG A 6 -57.15 -2.12 15.96
N ARG A 7 -56.19 -2.90 16.45
CA ARG A 7 -54.83 -3.01 15.90
C ARG A 7 -54.34 -4.44 15.95
N ARG A 8 -53.28 -4.75 15.19
CA ARG A 8 -52.67 -6.08 15.22
C ARG A 8 -51.70 -6.19 16.37
N CYS A 9 -51.76 -7.31 17.08
CA CYS A 9 -50.77 -7.70 18.10
C CYS A 9 -49.38 -7.78 17.48
N LYS A 10 -48.36 -7.21 18.12
CA LYS A 10 -46.96 -7.29 17.61
C LYS A 10 -46.34 -8.67 17.73
N ILE A 11 -46.94 -9.60 18.45
CA ILE A 11 -46.46 -10.98 18.61
C ILE A 11 -47.20 -11.92 17.69
N CYS A 12 -48.53 -12.17 17.91
CA CYS A 12 -49.30 -13.16 17.12
C CYS A 12 -49.92 -12.57 15.84
N ARG A 13 -49.85 -11.26 15.62
CA ARG A 13 -50.44 -10.55 14.45
C ARG A 13 -51.97 -10.55 14.36
N GLU A 14 -52.67 -11.14 15.32
CA GLU A 14 -54.12 -11.12 15.38
C GLU A 14 -54.67 -9.74 15.73
N TRP A 15 -55.90 -9.47 15.29
CA TRP A 15 -56.59 -8.21 15.57
C TRP A 15 -57.18 -8.21 17.00
N PHE A 16 -56.97 -7.13 17.75
CA PHE A 16 -57.55 -6.94 19.07
C PHE A 16 -57.94 -5.47 19.31
N HIS A 17 -58.77 -5.24 20.33
CA HIS A 17 -59.14 -3.91 20.81
C HIS A 17 -58.28 -3.55 22.03
N PRO A 18 -57.34 -2.58 21.88
CA PRO A 18 -56.52 -2.21 23.02
C PRO A 18 -57.31 -1.42 24.05
N LYS A 19 -57.04 -1.70 25.35
CA LYS A 19 -57.62 -0.95 26.45
C LYS A 19 -57.03 0.47 26.55
N TYR A 20 -55.72 0.62 26.21
CA TYR A 20 -55.00 1.91 26.24
C TYR A 20 -54.22 2.10 24.96
N SER A 21 -53.91 3.37 24.62
CA SER A 21 -53.23 3.73 23.40
C SER A 21 -51.78 3.18 23.25
N ASN A 22 -51.13 2.83 24.36
CA ASN A 22 -49.76 2.29 24.41
C ASN A 22 -49.69 0.77 24.34
N ILE A 23 -50.85 0.04 24.33
CA ILE A 23 -50.91 -1.43 24.29
C ILE A 23 -50.79 -1.90 22.85
N TRP A 24 -49.78 -2.75 22.56
CA TRP A 24 -49.49 -3.37 21.26
C TRP A 24 -49.53 -4.89 21.28
N TRP A 25 -50.21 -5.46 22.33
CA TRP A 25 -50.37 -6.89 22.58
C TRP A 25 -51.79 -7.22 22.94
N CYS A 26 -52.26 -8.43 22.59
CA CYS A 26 -53.64 -8.86 22.82
C CYS A 26 -53.86 -9.48 24.20
N CYS A 27 -52.80 -10.01 24.85
CA CYS A 27 -52.85 -10.66 26.15
C CYS A 27 -51.57 -10.32 26.97
N PRO A 28 -51.56 -10.51 28.30
CA PRO A 28 -50.40 -10.23 29.16
C PRO A 28 -49.13 -10.97 28.75
N GLU A 29 -49.23 -12.24 28.31
CA GLU A 29 -48.11 -13.07 27.88
C GLU A 29 -47.40 -12.44 26.69
N HIS A 30 -48.16 -11.99 25.67
CA HIS A 30 -47.59 -11.28 24.52
C HIS A 30 -47.01 -9.91 24.90
N GLY A 31 -47.55 -9.28 25.94
CA GLY A 31 -46.98 -8.07 26.53
C GLY A 31 -45.60 -8.31 27.13
N ALA A 32 -45.47 -9.36 27.93
CA ALA A 32 -44.22 -9.78 28.55
C ALA A 32 -43.17 -10.16 27.46
N GLU A 33 -43.57 -10.96 26.47
CA GLU A 33 -42.69 -11.34 25.35
C GLU A 33 -42.19 -10.12 24.57
N LEU A 34 -43.09 -9.16 24.28
CA LEU A 34 -42.69 -7.92 23.58
C LEU A 34 -41.70 -7.08 24.40
N ALA A 35 -41.88 -7.03 25.73
CA ALA A 35 -40.92 -6.36 26.61
C ALA A 35 -39.56 -7.02 26.60
N ILE A 36 -39.50 -8.36 26.69
CA ILE A 36 -38.23 -9.12 26.62
C ILE A 36 -37.53 -8.89 25.27
N ARG A 37 -38.27 -8.96 24.17
CA ARG A 37 -37.70 -8.67 22.83
C ARG A 37 -37.11 -7.26 22.73
N ARG A 38 -37.75 -6.26 23.32
CA ARG A 38 -37.25 -4.87 23.37
C ARG A 38 -35.95 -4.77 24.19
N ILE A 39 -35.94 -5.40 25.38
CA ILE A 39 -34.75 -5.41 26.26
C ILE A 39 -33.59 -6.10 25.57
N ASN A 40 -33.79 -7.25 24.92
CA ASN A 40 -32.75 -7.98 24.22
C ASN A 40 -32.20 -7.17 23.04
N LYS A 41 -33.09 -6.56 22.25
CA LYS A 41 -32.67 -5.68 21.14
C LYS A 41 -31.82 -4.51 21.60
N GLU A 42 -32.16 -3.92 22.77
CA GLU A 42 -31.38 -2.82 23.32
C GLU A 42 -30.03 -3.29 23.86
N LYS A 43 -29.99 -4.44 24.55
CA LYS A 43 -28.74 -5.08 24.97
C LYS A 43 -27.81 -5.37 23.77
N GLU A 44 -28.36 -5.89 22.67
CA GLU A 44 -27.60 -6.16 21.44
C GLU A 44 -27.00 -4.87 20.85
N LYS A 45 -27.77 -3.79 20.80
CA LYS A 45 -27.28 -2.48 20.32
C LYS A 45 -26.14 -1.95 21.18
N VAL A 46 -26.30 -2.02 22.52
CA VAL A 46 -25.26 -1.57 23.45
C VAL A 46 -23.99 -2.40 23.29
N LEU A 47 -24.14 -3.74 23.14
CA LEU A 47 -23.01 -4.64 22.93
C LEU A 47 -22.32 -4.35 21.60
N ALA A 48 -23.08 -4.15 20.52
CA ALA A 48 -22.54 -3.82 19.21
C ALA A 48 -21.76 -2.48 19.24
N LYS A 49 -22.33 -1.46 19.93
CA LYS A 49 -21.66 -0.18 20.12
C LYS A 49 -20.33 -0.32 20.87
N ARG A 50 -20.32 -1.08 21.98
CA ARG A 50 -19.09 -1.34 22.76
C ARG A 50 -18.04 -2.07 21.95
N LYS A 51 -18.42 -3.11 21.15
CA LYS A 51 -17.49 -3.81 20.26
C LYS A 51 -16.89 -2.89 19.21
N LYS A 52 -17.69 -1.99 18.62
CA LYS A 52 -17.20 -0.99 17.65
C LYS A 52 -16.18 -0.04 18.29
N GLU A 53 -16.52 0.53 19.45
CA GLU A 53 -15.63 1.45 20.18
C GLU A 53 -14.31 0.77 20.58
N GLN A 54 -14.38 -0.48 21.05
CA GLN A 54 -13.19 -1.27 21.39
C GLN A 54 -12.29 -1.48 20.16
N ARG A 55 -12.88 -1.87 19.02
CA ARG A 55 -12.11 -2.05 17.77
C ARG A 55 -11.44 -0.75 17.30
N GLU A 56 -12.15 0.38 17.40
CA GLU A 56 -11.58 1.69 17.06
C GLU A 56 -10.40 2.06 17.97
N LYS A 57 -10.51 1.80 19.28
CA LYS A 57 -9.40 2.01 20.23
C LYS A 57 -8.18 1.15 19.89
N GLU A 58 -8.40 -0.13 19.56
CA GLU A 58 -7.32 -1.05 19.18
C GLU A 58 -6.63 -0.62 17.87
N ILE A 59 -7.38 -0.16 16.87
CA ILE A 59 -6.82 0.37 15.62
C ILE A 59 -5.95 1.60 15.93
N LYS A 60 -6.47 2.58 16.67
CA LYS A 60 -5.72 3.78 17.06
C LYS A 60 -4.44 3.45 17.84
N ALA A 61 -4.51 2.47 18.77
CA ALA A 61 -3.33 2.02 19.51
C ALA A 61 -2.28 1.37 18.61
N LYS A 62 -2.69 0.52 17.66
CA LYS A 62 -1.81 -0.09 16.66
C LYS A 62 -1.15 0.95 15.77
N ASP A 63 -1.90 1.94 15.30
CA ASP A 63 -1.37 3.00 14.43
C ASP A 63 -0.37 3.88 15.18
N LYS A 64 -0.67 4.24 16.44
CA LYS A 64 0.28 4.97 17.31
C LYS A 64 1.58 4.18 17.53
N LEU A 65 1.48 2.87 17.74
CA LEU A 65 2.65 2.01 17.88
C LEU A 65 3.47 1.93 16.58
N LYS A 66 2.81 1.81 15.42
CA LYS A 66 3.48 1.83 14.10
C LYS A 66 4.21 3.15 13.89
N ALA A 67 3.57 4.27 14.16
CA ALA A 67 4.18 5.60 14.03
C ALA A 67 5.43 5.75 14.92
N ARG A 68 5.36 5.31 16.18
CA ARG A 68 6.52 5.31 17.09
C ARG A 68 7.67 4.42 16.59
N LYS A 69 7.36 3.20 16.13
CA LYS A 69 8.36 2.29 15.54
C LYS A 69 9.01 2.88 14.30
N LEU A 70 8.25 3.58 13.46
CA LEU A 70 8.78 4.22 12.27
C LEU A 70 9.65 5.43 12.59
N ALA A 71 9.29 6.21 13.63
CA ALA A 71 10.03 7.39 14.05
C ALA A 71 11.48 7.09 14.49
N VAL A 72 11.73 5.89 15.04
CA VAL A 72 13.06 5.47 15.50
C VAL A 72 13.88 4.70 14.45
N LYS A 73 13.36 4.52 13.24
CA LYS A 73 14.09 3.82 12.16
C LYS A 73 15.26 4.69 11.67
N PRO A 74 16.45 4.09 11.44
CA PRO A 74 17.61 4.80 10.89
C PRO A 74 17.35 5.21 9.42
N LEU A 75 18.10 6.20 8.94
CA LEU A 75 17.98 6.68 7.56
C LEU A 75 18.17 5.58 6.52
N SER A 76 19.08 4.63 6.79
CA SER A 76 19.35 3.46 5.95
C SER A 76 18.09 2.60 5.69
N TYR A 77 17.15 2.56 6.63
CA TYR A 77 15.86 1.88 6.43
C TYR A 77 15.05 2.53 5.30
N PHE A 78 14.99 3.86 5.29
CA PHE A 78 14.25 4.61 4.25
C PHE A 78 14.95 4.54 2.90
N THR A 79 16.29 4.64 2.88
CA THR A 79 17.10 4.43 1.68
C THR A 79 16.83 3.06 1.06
N LYS A 80 16.80 1.99 1.87
CA LYS A 80 16.51 0.63 1.39
C LYS A 80 15.09 0.51 0.82
N GLN A 81 14.10 1.17 1.44
CA GLN A 81 12.73 1.16 0.93
C GLN A 81 12.61 1.88 -0.43
N ALA A 82 13.25 3.04 -0.58
CA ALA A 82 13.33 3.78 -1.83
C ALA A 82 14.02 2.96 -2.93
N GLN A 83 15.17 2.37 -2.61
CA GLN A 83 15.94 1.52 -3.53
C GLN A 83 15.13 0.31 -4.00
N THR A 84 14.39 -0.34 -3.09
CA THR A 84 13.54 -1.48 -3.45
C THR A 84 12.45 -1.06 -4.45
N ALA A 85 11.80 0.10 -4.24
CA ALA A 85 10.78 0.61 -5.13
C ALA A 85 11.35 1.00 -6.49
N PHE A 86 12.48 1.72 -6.49
CA PHE A 86 13.21 2.09 -7.71
C PHE A 86 13.63 0.86 -8.52
N ASN A 87 14.29 -0.11 -7.89
CA ASN A 87 14.74 -1.32 -8.57
C ASN A 87 13.58 -2.15 -9.15
N ALA A 88 12.45 -2.18 -8.47
CA ALA A 88 11.24 -2.85 -8.97
C ALA A 88 10.69 -2.15 -10.23
N PHE A 89 10.66 -0.81 -10.22
CA PHE A 89 10.28 -0.03 -11.39
C PHE A 89 11.22 -0.25 -12.58
N ILE A 90 12.54 -0.19 -12.36
CA ILE A 90 13.53 -0.41 -13.44
C ILE A 90 13.36 -1.79 -14.08
N ARG A 91 13.18 -2.85 -13.27
CA ARG A 91 12.97 -4.20 -13.82
C ARG A 91 11.68 -4.34 -14.61
N GLU A 92 10.63 -3.63 -14.22
CA GLU A 92 9.37 -3.63 -14.96
C GLU A 92 9.46 -2.78 -16.22
N ARG A 93 10.10 -1.59 -16.14
CA ARG A 93 10.33 -0.72 -17.30
C ARG A 93 11.05 -1.45 -18.43
N ASP A 94 12.08 -2.22 -18.07
CA ASP A 94 12.93 -2.90 -19.02
C ASP A 94 12.55 -4.40 -19.20
N LYS A 95 11.34 -4.82 -18.80
CA LYS A 95 10.95 -6.25 -18.74
C LYS A 95 11.13 -6.97 -20.09
N ASP A 96 10.80 -6.30 -21.18
CA ASP A 96 10.82 -6.85 -22.52
C ASP A 96 12.18 -6.65 -23.24
N GLU A 97 13.14 -6.02 -22.57
CA GLU A 97 14.48 -5.80 -23.11
C GLU A 97 15.46 -6.90 -22.67
N PRO A 98 16.53 -7.15 -23.43
CA PRO A 98 17.61 -8.04 -23.01
C PRO A 98 18.44 -7.43 -21.86
N CYS A 99 19.38 -8.17 -21.31
CA CYS A 99 20.39 -7.66 -20.37
C CYS A 99 21.16 -6.50 -21.02
N ILE A 100 21.19 -5.35 -20.38
CA ILE A 100 21.86 -4.15 -20.91
C ILE A 100 23.37 -4.40 -21.19
N SER A 101 24.03 -5.23 -20.38
CA SER A 101 25.48 -5.47 -20.57
C SER A 101 25.79 -6.52 -21.61
N CYS A 102 25.20 -7.72 -21.58
CA CYS A 102 25.54 -8.76 -22.53
C CYS A 102 24.59 -8.85 -23.74
N GLY A 103 23.50 -8.11 -23.77
CA GLY A 103 22.51 -8.11 -24.85
C GLY A 103 21.77 -9.43 -25.05
N ARG A 104 21.72 -10.29 -24.03
CA ARG A 104 21.08 -11.60 -24.11
C ARG A 104 19.85 -11.63 -23.19
N PHE A 105 18.85 -12.41 -23.57
CA PHE A 105 17.80 -12.85 -22.66
C PHE A 105 18.31 -14.05 -21.86
N HIS A 106 18.01 -14.09 -20.58
CA HIS A 106 18.40 -15.15 -19.66
C HIS A 106 17.18 -15.71 -18.94
N GLU A 107 17.17 -17.01 -18.74
CA GLU A 107 16.30 -17.66 -17.77
C GLU A 107 16.87 -17.42 -16.36
N GLY A 108 16.19 -16.71 -15.51
CA GLY A 108 16.66 -16.48 -14.15
C GLY A 108 16.44 -15.05 -13.67
N GLN A 109 17.13 -14.73 -12.57
CA GLN A 109 16.92 -13.46 -11.89
C GLN A 109 17.60 -12.30 -12.60
N TYR A 110 16.84 -11.22 -12.78
CA TYR A 110 17.35 -9.93 -13.23
C TYR A 110 17.44 -8.93 -12.07
N HIS A 111 18.46 -8.12 -12.12
CA HIS A 111 18.74 -7.04 -11.21
C HIS A 111 18.53 -5.68 -11.89
N ALA A 112 18.35 -4.64 -11.11
CA ALA A 112 18.50 -3.26 -11.52
C ALA A 112 19.96 -2.89 -11.31
N GLY A 113 20.76 -3.00 -12.39
CA GLY A 113 22.20 -2.77 -12.37
C GLY A 113 22.54 -1.30 -12.62
N HIS A 114 23.30 -0.69 -11.72
CA HIS A 114 23.77 0.67 -11.87
C HIS A 114 25.07 0.72 -12.68
N TYR A 115 25.14 1.58 -13.68
CA TYR A 115 26.35 1.81 -14.47
C TYR A 115 27.45 2.46 -13.61
N ARG A 116 27.14 3.60 -12.97
CA ARG A 116 27.96 4.19 -11.91
C ARG A 116 27.45 3.69 -10.56
N THR A 117 28.34 3.08 -9.77
CA THR A 117 27.93 2.43 -8.51
C THR A 117 27.36 3.41 -7.51
N THR A 118 26.32 3.01 -6.80
CA THR A 118 25.65 3.85 -5.78
C THR A 118 26.52 4.14 -4.56
N GLY A 119 27.61 3.42 -4.37
CA GLY A 119 28.58 3.67 -3.30
C GLY A 119 29.51 4.83 -3.65
N ALA A 120 30.03 4.85 -4.89
CA ALA A 120 30.90 5.92 -5.36
C ALA A 120 30.12 7.16 -5.81
N ASN A 121 28.88 6.98 -6.29
CA ASN A 121 28.03 8.05 -6.84
C ASN A 121 26.62 8.00 -6.22
N PRO A 122 26.49 8.37 -4.94
CA PRO A 122 25.20 8.30 -4.25
C PRO A 122 24.16 9.28 -4.83
N GLU A 123 24.58 10.33 -5.53
CA GLU A 123 23.78 11.29 -6.26
C GLU A 123 23.03 10.67 -7.44
N LEU A 124 23.60 9.65 -8.06
CA LEU A 124 23.01 8.92 -9.20
C LEU A 124 22.22 7.67 -8.78
N ARG A 125 22.00 7.48 -7.49
CA ARG A 125 21.34 6.28 -6.95
C ARG A 125 19.95 6.04 -7.54
N PHE A 126 19.19 7.09 -7.80
CA PHE A 126 17.84 7.03 -8.32
C PHE A 126 17.71 7.68 -9.70
N ASP A 127 18.83 7.80 -10.41
CA ASP A 127 18.86 8.25 -11.79
C ASP A 127 18.48 7.11 -12.72
N GLU A 128 17.44 7.31 -13.54
CA GLU A 128 16.91 6.27 -14.44
C GLU A 128 17.87 5.96 -15.60
N ASP A 129 18.74 6.91 -15.98
CA ASP A 129 19.76 6.71 -16.99
C ASP A 129 20.95 5.91 -16.46
N ASN A 130 21.15 5.94 -15.15
CA ASN A 130 22.22 5.18 -14.48
C ASN A 130 21.85 3.73 -14.19
N CYS A 131 20.59 3.33 -14.37
CA CYS A 131 20.13 2.02 -13.90
C CYS A 131 19.25 1.30 -14.91
N HIS A 132 19.64 0.07 -15.29
CA HIS A 132 18.94 -0.74 -16.28
C HIS A 132 18.88 -2.22 -15.86
N LYS A 133 17.98 -2.98 -16.52
CA LYS A 133 17.85 -4.43 -16.31
C LYS A 133 19.12 -5.15 -16.69
N GLN A 134 19.68 -5.90 -15.76
CA GLN A 134 20.93 -6.63 -15.92
C GLN A 134 20.79 -8.05 -15.38
N CYS A 135 21.30 -9.05 -16.09
CA CYS A 135 21.29 -10.43 -15.62
C CYS A 135 22.23 -10.61 -14.41
N ALA A 136 21.94 -11.58 -13.56
CA ALA A 136 22.72 -11.84 -12.36
C ALA A 136 24.23 -12.10 -12.64
N PRO A 137 24.62 -12.86 -13.67
CA PRO A 137 26.04 -13.01 -14.01
C PRO A 137 26.74 -11.69 -14.31
N CYS A 138 26.18 -10.83 -15.16
CA CYS A 138 26.78 -9.52 -15.46
C CYS A 138 26.85 -8.61 -14.23
N ASN A 139 25.77 -8.54 -13.46
CA ASN A 139 25.70 -7.64 -12.32
C ASN A 139 26.59 -8.08 -11.14
N ASN A 140 26.59 -9.38 -10.80
CA ASN A 140 27.21 -9.86 -9.58
C ASN A 140 28.64 -10.40 -9.78
N HIS A 141 28.89 -11.08 -10.91
CA HIS A 141 30.17 -11.80 -11.13
C HIS A 141 31.14 -11.05 -12.03
N LEU A 142 30.63 -10.20 -12.91
CA LEU A 142 31.45 -9.42 -13.85
C LEU A 142 31.52 -7.93 -13.48
N SER A 143 31.28 -7.58 -12.21
CA SER A 143 31.36 -6.19 -11.71
C SER A 143 30.56 -5.20 -12.57
N GLY A 144 29.36 -5.60 -13.02
CA GLY A 144 28.54 -4.81 -13.93
C GLY A 144 28.81 -5.02 -15.40
N ASN A 145 29.92 -5.71 -15.78
CA ASN A 145 30.34 -5.94 -17.17
C ASN A 145 30.36 -4.65 -17.99
N ILE A 146 31.08 -3.66 -17.46
CA ILE A 146 31.05 -2.25 -17.88
C ILE A 146 31.50 -2.09 -19.34
N GLU A 147 32.52 -2.87 -19.81
CA GLU A 147 33.00 -2.83 -21.20
C GLU A 147 31.87 -3.04 -22.22
N ASN A 148 31.00 -4.01 -21.93
CA ASN A 148 29.86 -4.31 -22.79
C ASN A 148 28.61 -3.44 -22.45
N TYR A 149 28.55 -2.90 -21.24
CA TYR A 149 27.46 -2.02 -20.81
C TYR A 149 27.57 -0.66 -21.51
N THR A 150 28.78 -0.07 -21.57
CA THR A 150 29.03 1.29 -22.09
C THR A 150 28.44 1.53 -23.48
N PRO A 151 28.77 0.75 -24.51
CA PRO A 151 28.28 1.00 -25.86
C PRO A 151 26.76 0.85 -25.95
N ARG A 152 26.17 -0.10 -25.26
CA ARG A 152 24.71 -0.31 -25.23
C ARG A 152 23.98 0.77 -24.45
N LEU A 153 24.61 1.30 -23.41
CA LEU A 153 24.06 2.42 -22.67
C LEU A 153 24.01 3.66 -23.55
N ILE A 154 25.08 3.98 -24.25
CA ILE A 154 25.11 5.12 -25.18
C ILE A 154 24.06 4.94 -26.29
N GLU A 155 23.92 3.75 -26.84
CA GLU A 155 22.89 3.43 -27.83
C GLU A 155 21.46 3.68 -27.25
N LYS A 156 21.24 3.29 -26.01
CA LYS A 156 19.92 3.37 -25.35
C LYS A 156 19.53 4.79 -24.94
N ILE A 157 20.45 5.54 -24.32
CA ILE A 157 20.14 6.86 -23.78
C ILE A 157 20.65 8.03 -24.63
N GLY A 158 21.50 7.77 -25.62
CA GLY A 158 22.16 8.78 -26.43
C GLY A 158 23.41 9.39 -25.77
N GLN A 159 24.30 9.95 -26.59
CA GLN A 159 25.59 10.50 -26.14
C GLN A 159 25.41 11.65 -25.14
N GLU A 160 24.48 12.57 -25.37
CA GLU A 160 24.24 13.73 -24.50
C GLU A 160 23.89 13.31 -23.06
N ARG A 161 22.95 12.35 -22.90
CA ARG A 161 22.55 11.85 -21.58
C ARG A 161 23.67 11.03 -20.93
N PHE A 162 24.46 10.33 -21.73
CA PHE A 162 25.64 9.62 -21.24
C PHE A 162 26.70 10.60 -20.72
N ASP A 163 27.00 11.69 -21.47
CA ASP A 163 27.96 12.72 -21.06
C ASP A 163 27.48 13.43 -19.78
N ARG A 164 26.19 13.72 -19.66
CA ARG A 164 25.58 14.20 -18.42
C ARG A 164 25.82 13.20 -17.28
N LEU A 165 25.55 11.92 -17.51
CA LEU A 165 25.71 10.87 -16.51
C LEU A 165 27.16 10.79 -16.02
N MET A 166 28.14 10.97 -16.93
CA MET A 166 29.57 10.94 -16.63
C MET A 166 30.12 12.23 -16.04
N GLY A 167 29.35 13.30 -16.11
CA GLY A 167 29.71 14.61 -15.57
C GLY A 167 29.79 14.65 -14.04
N SER A 168 30.08 15.83 -13.52
CA SER A 168 30.07 16.11 -12.07
C SER A 168 28.64 16.39 -11.61
N HIS A 169 28.29 15.85 -10.46
CA HIS A 169 26.97 16.02 -9.84
C HIS A 169 27.15 16.49 -8.41
N GLU A 170 26.23 17.35 -7.95
CA GLU A 170 26.18 17.74 -6.54
C GLU A 170 25.73 16.57 -5.65
N LEU A 171 26.41 16.41 -4.53
CA LEU A 171 26.04 15.42 -3.53
C LEU A 171 24.74 15.84 -2.80
N PRO A 172 23.65 15.09 -2.94
CA PRO A 172 22.40 15.42 -2.31
C PRO A 172 22.47 15.18 -0.79
N LYS A 173 21.96 16.13 -0.03
CA LYS A 173 21.78 15.96 1.42
C LYS A 173 20.44 15.28 1.70
N TRP A 174 20.37 13.99 1.42
CA TRP A 174 19.16 13.19 1.59
C TRP A 174 18.65 13.19 3.02
N LYS A 175 17.37 13.52 3.18
CA LYS A 175 16.60 13.36 4.42
C LYS A 175 15.60 12.22 4.28
N ARG A 176 14.98 11.85 5.39
CA ARG A 176 13.94 10.81 5.43
C ARG A 176 12.83 11.08 4.43
N GLU A 177 12.33 12.30 4.41
CA GLU A 177 11.21 12.72 3.56
C GLU A 177 11.53 12.59 2.06
N ASP A 178 12.81 12.79 1.70
CA ASP A 178 13.27 12.63 0.31
C ASP A 178 13.19 11.18 -0.13
N TYR A 179 13.66 10.24 0.70
CA TYR A 179 13.54 8.81 0.43
C TYR A 179 12.09 8.33 0.39
N GLU A 180 11.24 8.86 1.27
CA GLU A 180 9.80 8.55 1.25
C GLU A 180 9.16 9.03 -0.05
N ARG A 181 9.49 10.26 -0.54
CA ARG A 181 9.02 10.77 -1.84
C ARG A 181 9.49 9.91 -3.01
N VAL A 182 10.78 9.53 -3.03
CA VAL A 182 11.34 8.65 -4.06
C VAL A 182 10.61 7.30 -4.07
N ARG A 183 10.45 6.68 -2.90
CA ARG A 183 9.72 5.41 -2.75
C ARG A 183 8.31 5.48 -3.33
N ASP A 184 7.57 6.53 -2.96
CA ASP A 184 6.16 6.65 -3.35
C ASP A 184 6.03 7.02 -4.82
N HIS A 185 6.94 7.83 -5.35
CA HIS A 185 7.05 8.14 -6.78
C HIS A 185 7.23 6.86 -7.63
N TYR A 186 8.22 6.02 -7.29
CA TYR A 186 8.48 4.80 -8.07
C TYR A 186 7.45 3.71 -7.85
N ARG A 187 6.79 3.65 -6.71
CA ARG A 187 5.61 2.79 -6.53
C ARG A 187 4.45 3.20 -7.44
N LYS A 188 4.23 4.50 -7.58
CA LYS A 188 3.20 5.03 -8.48
C LYS A 188 3.54 4.72 -9.93
N LYS A 189 4.77 5.04 -10.39
CA LYS A 189 5.24 4.70 -11.76
C LYS A 189 5.13 3.21 -12.05
N LEU A 190 5.52 2.36 -11.10
CA LEU A 190 5.39 0.90 -11.25
C LEU A 190 3.94 0.45 -11.42
N LYS A 191 3.01 1.04 -10.66
CA LYS A 191 1.59 0.74 -10.80
C LYS A 191 1.07 1.16 -12.17
N GLU A 192 1.38 2.38 -12.60
CA GLU A 192 0.99 2.91 -13.91
C GLU A 192 1.49 2.01 -15.06
N LEU A 193 2.73 1.51 -15.00
CA LEU A 193 3.26 0.56 -16.00
C LEU A 193 2.49 -0.77 -16.03
N LYS A 194 2.02 -1.26 -14.88
CA LYS A 194 1.26 -2.51 -14.79
C LYS A 194 -0.20 -2.38 -15.19
N ASP A 195 -0.79 -1.19 -15.00
CA ASP A 195 -2.19 -0.93 -15.35
C ASP A 195 -2.37 -0.72 -16.88
N VAL A 196 -1.28 -0.48 -17.63
CA VAL A 196 -1.28 -0.30 -19.11
C VAL A 196 -1.18 -1.65 -19.86
N HIS A 197 -0.90 -2.74 -19.16
CA HIS A 197 -0.76 -4.10 -19.71
C HIS A 197 -1.78 -5.05 -19.11
#